data_09899cf2b22194ef109b730ab305d01b
#
_entry.id   09899cf2b22194ef109b730ab305d01b
#
_cell.length_a   1.000
_cell.length_b   1.000
_cell.length_c   1.000
_cell.angle_alpha   90.00
_cell.angle_beta   90.00
_cell.angle_gamma   90.00
#
_symmetry.space_group_name_H-M   'P 1'
#
loop_
_entity.id
_entity.type
_entity.pdbx_description
1 polymer ?
#
loop_
_entity_poly.entity_id
_entity_poly.type
_entity_poly.pdbx_seq_one_letter_code
_entity_poly.pdbx_strand_id
1 'polypeptide(L)'
;NCVDHDGLMMLMFTSGTTGRSKGVMLSERNMCSTLVTYSEVAENWITNRLPAGQKLPLSHMTLLPLFHMACFVCVMSYPPAGWALNLCGDIRDFYRDLGLMHSDVMASAPMLVETIYNDYKRGRVERLNGLWDLCCSSAALDPKMLEELAANGFVVNQCYGMTETFGDGILNFTQTAEHMSAVGKPDDHCEYQLDETGEICIRGNSVMLGYYKDPEA
;
A
#
# COMPACT_ATOMS: atom_id res chain seq x y z
N ASN A 1 24.81 -24.40 -1.36
CA ASN A 1 24.36 -23.46 -0.34
C ASN A 1 22.85 -23.55 -0.26
N CYS A 2 22.33 -24.13 0.83
CA CYS A 2 20.89 -24.09 1.10
C CYS A 2 20.60 -22.74 1.72
N VAL A 3 19.77 -21.94 1.10
CA VAL A 3 19.22 -20.71 1.71
C VAL A 3 18.12 -21.17 2.66
N ASP A 4 18.18 -20.68 3.89
CA ASP A 4 17.10 -20.89 4.87
C ASP A 4 16.02 -19.84 4.64
N HIS A 5 15.01 -20.18 3.86
CA HIS A 5 13.91 -19.28 3.54
C HIS A 5 13.01 -18.95 4.75
N ASP A 6 13.13 -19.72 5.82
CA ASP A 6 12.37 -19.53 7.07
C ASP A 6 13.18 -18.80 8.14
N GLY A 7 14.48 -18.61 7.91
CA GLY A 7 15.34 -17.87 8.82
C GLY A 7 15.08 -16.36 8.81
N LEU A 8 15.58 -15.68 9.83
CA LEU A 8 15.51 -14.22 9.91
C LEU A 8 16.25 -13.56 8.74
N MET A 9 15.52 -12.90 7.87
CA MET A 9 16.05 -12.11 6.75
C MET A 9 16.15 -10.63 7.12
N MET A 10 15.11 -10.08 7.74
CA MET A 10 14.98 -8.65 8.00
C MET A 10 14.37 -8.37 9.35
N LEU A 11 14.80 -7.27 9.98
CA LEU A 11 14.23 -6.72 11.19
C LEU A 11 13.69 -5.33 10.90
N MET A 12 12.37 -5.15 11.06
CA MET A 12 11.72 -3.86 10.85
C MET A 12 11.03 -3.39 12.12
N PHE A 13 11.25 -2.13 12.49
CA PHE A 13 10.74 -1.59 13.74
C PHE A 13 9.40 -0.87 13.53
N THR A 14 8.44 -1.16 14.39
CA THR A 14 7.14 -0.45 14.46
C THR A 14 7.09 0.42 15.70
N SER A 15 6.26 1.45 15.67
CA SER A 15 6.06 2.36 16.81
C SER A 15 5.38 1.71 18.01
N GLY A 16 4.77 0.52 17.84
CA GLY A 16 4.05 -0.22 18.88
C GLY A 16 2.89 0.57 19.52
N THR A 17 1.76 -0.05 19.69
CA THR A 17 0.59 0.55 20.38
C THR A 17 0.87 0.83 21.87
N THR A 18 1.85 0.17 22.46
CA THR A 18 2.27 0.33 23.85
C THR A 18 3.33 1.40 24.06
N GLY A 19 3.71 2.16 23.03
CA GLY A 19 4.71 3.22 23.09
C GLY A 19 6.17 2.74 23.07
N ARG A 20 6.43 1.43 23.06
CA ARG A 20 7.77 0.86 22.83
C ARG A 20 7.88 0.34 21.40
N SER A 21 8.95 0.71 20.72
CA SER A 21 9.25 0.20 19.39
C SER A 21 9.50 -1.31 19.46
N LYS A 22 8.77 -2.09 18.65
CA LYS A 22 8.92 -3.53 18.53
C LYS A 22 9.66 -3.88 17.25
N GLY A 23 10.62 -4.80 17.33
CA GLY A 23 11.35 -5.30 16.15
C GLY A 23 10.63 -6.51 15.56
N VAL A 24 9.95 -6.33 14.45
CA VAL A 24 9.28 -7.40 13.71
C VAL A 24 10.31 -8.21 12.95
N MET A 25 10.37 -9.52 13.21
CA MET A 25 11.27 -10.46 12.54
C MET A 25 10.61 -11.06 11.32
N LEU A 26 11.21 -10.85 10.16
CA LEU A 26 10.65 -11.25 8.86
C LEU A 26 11.61 -12.18 8.12
N SER A 27 11.04 -13.20 7.47
CA SER A 27 11.76 -14.16 6.65
C SER A 27 11.63 -13.88 5.16
N GLU A 28 12.45 -14.55 4.34
CA GLU A 28 12.31 -14.54 2.89
C GLU A 28 10.95 -15.12 2.45
N ARG A 29 10.44 -16.13 3.16
CA ARG A 29 9.11 -16.70 2.90
C ARG A 29 8.02 -15.65 3.03
N ASN A 30 8.08 -14.80 4.08
CA ASN A 30 7.11 -13.72 4.26
C ASN A 30 7.14 -12.75 3.06
N MET A 31 8.34 -12.35 2.65
CA MET A 31 8.53 -11.49 1.49
C MET A 31 7.97 -12.11 0.21
N CYS A 32 8.33 -13.35 -0.09
CA CYS A 32 7.88 -14.02 -1.31
C CYS A 32 6.37 -14.17 -1.36
N SER A 33 5.71 -14.51 -0.24
CA SER A 33 4.26 -14.58 -0.16
C SER A 33 3.61 -13.25 -0.54
N THR A 34 4.04 -12.17 0.08
CA THR A 34 3.52 -10.83 -0.21
C THR A 34 3.80 -10.39 -1.65
N LEU A 35 4.98 -10.69 -2.20
CA LEU A 35 5.31 -10.34 -3.59
C LEU A 35 4.41 -11.05 -4.60
N VAL A 36 3.98 -12.29 -4.34
CA VAL A 36 3.01 -13.00 -5.16
C VAL A 36 1.68 -12.26 -5.15
N THR A 37 1.15 -11.96 -3.96
CA THR A 37 -0.09 -11.17 -3.79
C THR A 37 -0.02 -9.85 -4.58
N TYR A 38 1.04 -9.08 -4.41
CA TYR A 38 1.18 -7.79 -5.11
C TYR A 38 1.37 -7.92 -6.61
N SER A 39 1.96 -9.00 -7.11
CA SER A 39 2.07 -9.27 -8.55
C SER A 39 0.69 -9.55 -9.16
N GLU A 40 -0.12 -10.37 -8.52
CA GLU A 40 -1.49 -10.66 -8.94
C GLU A 40 -2.37 -9.41 -8.88
N VAL A 41 -2.18 -8.62 -7.83
CA VAL A 41 -2.79 -7.30 -7.68
C VAL A 41 -2.43 -6.40 -8.86
N ALA A 42 -1.16 -6.28 -9.21
CA ALA A 42 -0.70 -5.44 -10.30
C ALA A 42 -1.27 -5.89 -11.65
N GLU A 43 -1.30 -7.19 -11.92
CA GLU A 43 -1.92 -7.76 -13.14
C GLU A 43 -3.42 -7.47 -13.21
N ASN A 44 -4.14 -7.68 -12.13
CA ASN A 44 -5.57 -7.42 -12.03
C ASN A 44 -5.89 -5.93 -12.22
N TRP A 45 -5.06 -5.09 -11.64
CA TRP A 45 -5.15 -3.64 -11.74
C TRP A 45 -5.01 -3.15 -13.17
N ILE A 46 -3.96 -3.61 -13.86
CA ILE A 46 -3.68 -3.29 -15.26
C ILE A 46 -4.82 -3.77 -16.16
N THR A 47 -5.31 -4.99 -15.93
CA THR A 47 -6.31 -5.62 -16.79
C THR A 47 -7.69 -4.98 -16.68
N ASN A 48 -8.09 -4.59 -15.46
CA ASN A 48 -9.47 -4.23 -15.17
C ASN A 48 -9.72 -2.73 -14.95
N ARG A 49 -8.67 -1.92 -14.77
CA ARG A 49 -8.82 -0.53 -14.31
C ARG A 49 -8.01 0.51 -15.06
N LEU A 50 -7.25 0.10 -16.05
CA LEU A 50 -6.46 1.03 -16.84
C LEU A 50 -7.40 2.04 -17.53
N PRO A 51 -7.27 3.33 -17.25
CA PRO A 51 -8.06 4.35 -17.93
C PRO A 51 -7.90 4.28 -19.45
N ALA A 52 -8.93 4.61 -20.18
CA ALA A 52 -8.90 4.62 -21.65
C ALA A 52 -7.76 5.53 -22.15
N GLY A 53 -6.87 4.96 -22.95
CA GLY A 53 -5.71 5.67 -23.50
C GLY A 53 -4.44 5.62 -22.68
N GLN A 54 -4.47 5.09 -21.46
CA GLN A 54 -3.29 4.85 -20.65
C GLN A 54 -2.42 3.74 -21.25
N LYS A 55 -1.11 3.86 -21.12
CA LYS A 55 -0.13 2.92 -21.68
C LYS A 55 0.68 2.25 -20.59
N LEU A 56 1.03 0.99 -20.85
CA LEU A 56 2.03 0.28 -20.05
C LEU A 56 3.45 0.59 -20.52
N PRO A 57 4.46 0.49 -19.66
CA PRO A 57 4.33 0.22 -18.22
C PRO A 57 3.79 1.42 -17.45
N LEU A 58 3.15 1.15 -16.32
CA LEU A 58 2.75 2.19 -15.38
C LEU A 58 3.94 2.70 -14.57
N SER A 59 3.77 3.85 -13.97
CA SER A 59 4.75 4.47 -13.06
C SER A 59 4.13 4.69 -11.68
N HIS A 60 4.85 4.33 -10.65
CA HIS A 60 4.43 4.46 -9.27
C HIS A 60 5.30 5.48 -8.53
N MET A 61 4.68 6.44 -7.87
CA MET A 61 5.35 7.36 -6.98
C MET A 61 5.17 6.93 -5.52
N THR A 62 6.27 6.90 -4.78
CA THR A 62 6.23 6.72 -3.34
C THR A 62 6.89 7.88 -2.61
N LEU A 63 6.19 8.37 -1.60
CA LEU A 63 6.61 9.43 -0.67
C LEU A 63 6.86 8.88 0.73
N LEU A 64 6.44 7.65 0.96
CA LEU A 64 6.59 7.00 2.24
C LEU A 64 8.06 6.69 2.51
N PRO A 65 8.54 6.79 3.75
CA PRO A 65 9.91 6.45 4.08
C PRO A 65 10.24 5.00 3.76
N LEU A 66 11.43 4.72 3.23
CA LEU A 66 11.89 3.36 2.88
C LEU A 66 11.95 2.40 4.08
N PHE A 67 12.06 2.94 5.30
CA PHE A 67 11.99 2.14 6.52
C PHE A 67 10.57 1.77 6.95
N HIS A 68 9.55 2.24 6.24
CA HIS A 68 8.16 1.87 6.48
C HIS A 68 7.75 0.74 5.53
N MET A 69 7.10 -0.30 6.06
CA MET A 69 6.74 -1.50 5.30
C MET A 69 5.97 -1.17 4.02
N ALA A 70 5.01 -0.26 4.06
CA ALA A 70 4.23 0.12 2.87
C ALA A 70 5.10 0.66 1.71
N CYS A 71 6.16 1.41 2.02
CA CYS A 71 7.12 1.86 1.00
C CYS A 71 8.00 0.70 0.53
N PHE A 72 8.52 -0.09 1.46
CA PHE A 72 9.42 -1.21 1.15
C PHE A 72 8.76 -2.22 0.21
N VAL A 73 7.51 -2.59 0.48
CA VAL A 73 6.72 -3.49 -0.37
C VAL A 73 6.55 -2.93 -1.78
N CYS A 74 6.22 -1.64 -1.93
CA CYS A 74 6.12 -1.02 -3.25
C CYS A 74 7.43 -1.09 -4.04
N VAL A 75 8.55 -0.79 -3.37
CA VAL A 75 9.90 -0.84 -3.98
C VAL A 75 10.26 -2.25 -4.43
N MET A 76 9.84 -3.26 -3.69
CA MET A 76 10.15 -4.67 -4.02
C MET A 76 9.20 -5.26 -5.06
N SER A 77 7.95 -4.78 -5.14
CA SER A 77 6.90 -5.40 -5.96
C SER A 77 6.78 -4.80 -7.37
N TYR A 78 6.85 -3.48 -7.49
CA TYR A 78 6.53 -2.82 -8.76
C TYR A 78 7.62 -2.95 -9.84
N PRO A 79 8.93 -2.81 -9.56
CA PRO A 79 9.96 -2.99 -10.57
C PRO A 79 9.99 -4.39 -11.19
N PRO A 80 9.84 -5.49 -10.44
CA PRO A 80 9.71 -6.82 -11.02
C PRO A 80 8.49 -7.00 -11.94
N ALA A 81 7.40 -6.28 -11.66
CA ALA A 81 6.22 -6.21 -12.52
C ALA A 81 6.40 -5.29 -13.76
N GLY A 82 7.58 -4.73 -13.96
CA GLY A 82 7.91 -3.87 -15.09
C GLY A 82 7.48 -2.41 -14.93
N TRP A 83 7.04 -1.99 -13.74
CA TRP A 83 6.65 -0.62 -13.49
C TRP A 83 7.84 0.28 -13.20
N ALA A 84 7.78 1.53 -13.63
CA ALA A 84 8.73 2.54 -13.20
C ALA A 84 8.47 2.95 -11.75
N LEU A 85 9.52 3.10 -10.97
CA LEU A 85 9.44 3.54 -9.58
C LEU A 85 10.03 4.94 -9.44
N ASN A 86 9.20 5.89 -9.03
CA ASN A 86 9.58 7.27 -8.75
C ASN A 86 9.67 7.47 -7.24
N LEU A 87 10.85 7.78 -6.73
CA LEU A 87 11.10 8.02 -5.31
C LEU A 87 11.15 9.53 -5.05
N CYS A 88 10.22 10.03 -4.25
CA CYS A 88 10.27 11.38 -3.73
C CYS A 88 10.98 11.38 -2.37
N GLY A 89 12.02 12.18 -2.25
CA GLY A 89 12.86 12.20 -1.05
C GLY A 89 12.30 13.05 0.09
N ASP A 90 11.45 14.02 -0.22
CA ASP A 90 10.83 14.92 0.76
C ASP A 90 9.42 15.30 0.32
N ILE A 91 8.46 15.15 1.23
CA ILE A 91 7.06 15.50 0.96
C ILE A 91 6.87 16.97 0.53
N ARG A 92 7.76 17.86 0.95
CA ARG A 92 7.74 19.29 0.56
C ARG A 92 8.03 19.48 -0.93
N ASP A 93 8.71 18.54 -1.55
CA ASP A 93 9.07 18.55 -2.97
C ASP A 93 8.04 17.80 -3.85
N PHE A 94 6.99 17.25 -3.26
CA PHE A 94 6.01 16.39 -3.94
C PHE A 94 5.55 16.93 -5.31
N TYR A 95 5.05 18.14 -5.36
CA TYR A 95 4.55 18.71 -6.64
C TYR A 95 5.66 19.01 -7.64
N ARG A 96 6.86 19.37 -7.16
CA ARG A 96 8.03 19.52 -8.02
C ARG A 96 8.40 18.18 -8.65
N ASP A 97 8.50 17.15 -7.84
CA ASP A 97 8.94 15.82 -8.26
C ASP A 97 7.88 15.17 -9.16
N LEU A 98 6.59 15.34 -8.84
CA LEU A 98 5.49 14.89 -9.69
C LEU A 98 5.47 15.63 -11.05
N GLY A 99 5.83 16.91 -11.08
CA GLY A 99 5.97 17.68 -12.30
C GLY A 99 7.16 17.25 -13.17
N LEU A 100 8.22 16.72 -12.57
CA LEU A 100 9.41 16.23 -13.27
C LEU A 100 9.30 14.77 -13.70
N MET A 101 8.60 13.96 -12.91
CA MET A 101 8.46 12.52 -13.10
C MET A 101 6.97 12.19 -13.22
N HIS A 102 6.53 11.84 -14.43
CA HIS A 102 5.16 11.37 -14.60
C HIS A 102 4.92 10.15 -13.69
N SER A 103 3.79 10.15 -12.99
CA SER A 103 3.38 9.03 -12.13
C SER A 103 1.90 8.77 -12.29
N ASP A 104 1.55 7.52 -12.53
CA ASP A 104 0.19 7.05 -12.72
C ASP A 104 -0.48 6.73 -11.38
N VAL A 105 0.27 6.08 -10.52
CA VAL A 105 -0.18 5.51 -9.24
C VAL A 105 0.68 6.04 -8.10
N MET A 106 0.09 6.19 -6.93
CA MET A 106 0.82 6.63 -5.73
C MET A 106 0.38 5.87 -4.48
N ALA A 107 1.36 5.34 -3.74
CA ALA A 107 1.15 4.93 -2.36
C ALA A 107 1.18 6.17 -1.44
N SER A 108 0.14 6.32 -0.63
CA SER A 108 -0.07 7.53 0.16
C SER A 108 -0.60 7.26 1.56
N ALA A 109 -0.51 8.28 2.39
CA ALA A 109 -1.19 8.37 3.67
C ALA A 109 -2.41 9.33 3.57
N PRO A 110 -3.38 9.27 4.48
CA PRO A 110 -4.59 10.09 4.45
C PRO A 110 -4.33 11.58 4.25
N MET A 111 -3.36 12.15 4.96
CA MET A 111 -3.00 13.56 4.86
C MET A 111 -2.64 14.00 3.44
N LEU A 112 -2.02 13.12 2.65
CA LEU A 112 -1.64 13.44 1.28
C LEU A 112 -2.85 13.37 0.34
N VAL A 113 -3.74 12.38 0.51
CA VAL A 113 -5.00 12.30 -0.23
C VAL A 113 -5.85 13.54 0.04
N GLU A 114 -5.96 13.97 1.31
CA GLU A 114 -6.64 15.22 1.68
C GLU A 114 -6.00 16.46 1.04
N THR A 115 -4.68 16.50 0.95
CA THR A 115 -3.97 17.60 0.27
C THR A 115 -4.30 17.65 -1.21
N ILE A 116 -4.28 16.50 -1.90
CA ILE A 116 -4.66 16.37 -3.30
C ILE A 116 -6.13 16.77 -3.49
N TYR A 117 -7.03 16.29 -2.65
CA TYR A 117 -8.43 16.66 -2.68
C TYR A 117 -8.65 18.17 -2.52
N ASN A 118 -7.95 18.80 -1.57
CA ASN A 118 -8.03 20.25 -1.37
C ASN A 118 -7.49 21.05 -2.58
N ASP A 119 -6.44 20.57 -3.21
CA ASP A 119 -5.91 21.19 -4.43
C ASP A 119 -6.85 20.98 -5.62
N TYR A 120 -7.48 19.81 -5.72
CA TYR A 120 -8.57 19.58 -6.67
C TYR A 120 -9.72 20.59 -6.47
N LYS A 121 -10.21 20.77 -5.26
CA LYS A 121 -11.29 21.74 -4.93
C LYS A 121 -10.92 23.19 -5.27
N ARG A 122 -9.62 23.50 -5.31
CA ARG A 122 -9.08 24.82 -5.70
C ARG A 122 -8.79 24.96 -7.19
N GLY A 123 -9.12 23.94 -7.99
CA GLY A 123 -8.88 23.92 -9.44
C GLY A 123 -7.40 23.78 -9.82
N ARG A 124 -6.58 23.14 -9.00
CA ARG A 124 -5.14 22.96 -9.21
C ARG A 124 -4.77 21.55 -9.69
N VAL A 125 -5.66 20.93 -10.47
CA VAL A 125 -5.51 19.51 -10.90
C VAL A 125 -4.31 19.34 -11.84
N GLU A 126 -3.94 20.37 -12.61
CA GLU A 126 -2.77 20.35 -13.49
C GLU A 126 -1.45 20.04 -12.77
N ARG A 127 -1.39 20.30 -11.46
CA ARG A 127 -0.22 19.99 -10.64
C ARG A 127 -0.01 18.49 -10.43
N LEU A 128 -1.01 17.68 -10.70
CA LEU A 128 -0.97 16.23 -10.49
C LEU A 128 -0.30 15.48 -11.67
N ASN A 129 -0.01 16.18 -12.78
CA ASN A 129 0.75 15.66 -13.93
C ASN A 129 0.32 14.25 -14.40
N GLY A 130 -0.97 13.98 -14.40
CA GLY A 130 -1.52 12.70 -14.84
C GLY A 130 -1.70 11.63 -13.76
N LEU A 131 -1.35 11.91 -12.50
CA LEU A 131 -1.64 11.01 -11.38
C LEU A 131 -3.16 10.77 -11.26
N TRP A 132 -3.56 9.51 -11.29
CA TRP A 132 -4.99 9.16 -11.27
C TRP A 132 -5.35 8.10 -10.23
N ASP A 133 -4.39 7.32 -9.71
CA ASP A 133 -4.62 6.26 -8.74
C ASP A 133 -3.92 6.57 -7.41
N LEU A 134 -4.69 6.56 -6.34
CA LEU A 134 -4.24 6.85 -4.98
C LEU A 134 -4.49 5.65 -4.09
N CYS A 135 -3.45 4.89 -3.76
CA CYS A 135 -3.53 3.81 -2.80
C CYS A 135 -3.26 4.35 -1.39
N CYS A 136 -4.26 4.33 -0.53
CA CYS A 136 -4.18 4.88 0.82
C CYS A 136 -4.25 3.78 1.88
N SER A 137 -3.32 3.83 2.82
CA SER A 137 -3.26 2.93 3.97
C SER A 137 -3.18 3.71 5.29
N SER A 138 -3.12 3.01 6.40
CA SER A 138 -2.90 3.50 7.76
C SER A 138 -4.12 4.09 8.48
N ALA A 139 -5.09 4.70 7.81
CA ALA A 139 -6.35 5.13 8.41
C ALA A 139 -7.44 5.30 7.34
N ALA A 140 -8.70 5.24 7.78
CA ALA A 140 -9.85 5.43 6.91
C ALA A 140 -9.95 6.88 6.41
N LEU A 141 -10.40 7.04 5.18
CA LEU A 141 -10.69 8.33 4.56
C LEU A 141 -12.17 8.70 4.72
N ASP A 142 -12.46 10.00 4.64
CA ASP A 142 -13.83 10.51 4.64
C ASP A 142 -14.61 9.97 3.42
N PRO A 143 -15.75 9.28 3.59
CA PRO A 143 -16.52 8.72 2.48
C PRO A 143 -16.95 9.75 1.45
N LYS A 144 -17.31 10.96 1.86
CA LYS A 144 -17.69 12.03 0.94
C LYS A 144 -16.53 12.49 0.07
N MET A 145 -15.33 12.55 0.64
CA MET A 145 -14.12 12.86 -0.11
C MET A 145 -13.83 11.77 -1.16
N LEU A 146 -14.01 10.50 -0.79
CA LEU A 146 -13.84 9.37 -1.71
C LEU A 146 -14.82 9.46 -2.88
N GLU A 147 -16.10 9.71 -2.61
CA GLU A 147 -17.15 9.87 -3.65
C GLU A 147 -16.81 11.05 -4.60
N GLU A 148 -16.41 12.19 -4.08
CA GLU A 148 -16.07 13.36 -4.89
C GLU A 148 -14.82 13.12 -5.75
N LEU A 149 -13.77 12.48 -5.21
CA LEU A 149 -12.58 12.12 -5.98
C LEU A 149 -12.91 11.12 -7.10
N ALA A 150 -13.68 10.07 -6.80
CA ALA A 150 -14.10 9.09 -7.78
C ALA A 150 -14.96 9.68 -8.88
N ALA A 151 -15.91 10.57 -8.56
CA ALA A 151 -16.73 11.28 -9.52
C ALA A 151 -15.91 12.17 -10.50
N ASN A 152 -14.67 12.46 -10.13
CA ASN A 152 -13.75 13.29 -10.92
C ASN A 152 -12.59 12.49 -11.52
N GLY A 153 -12.75 11.19 -11.65
CA GLY A 153 -11.85 10.30 -12.39
C GLY A 153 -10.66 9.78 -11.60
N PHE A 154 -10.58 10.07 -10.30
CA PHE A 154 -9.57 9.44 -9.44
C PHE A 154 -10.02 8.05 -9.02
N VAL A 155 -9.09 7.13 -9.01
CA VAL A 155 -9.24 5.85 -8.33
C VAL A 155 -8.62 5.98 -6.95
N VAL A 156 -9.38 5.76 -5.91
CA VAL A 156 -8.87 5.81 -4.53
C VAL A 156 -9.08 4.44 -3.90
N ASN A 157 -7.97 3.80 -3.58
CA ASN A 157 -7.98 2.47 -2.99
C ASN A 157 -7.57 2.56 -1.54
N GLN A 158 -8.39 2.01 -0.66
CA GLN A 158 -8.02 1.83 0.73
C GLN A 158 -7.48 0.42 0.93
N CYS A 159 -6.46 0.29 1.76
CA CYS A 159 -5.91 -1.00 2.13
C CYS A 159 -5.61 -1.08 3.61
N TYR A 160 -5.67 -2.29 4.13
CA TYR A 160 -5.30 -2.65 5.49
C TYR A 160 -4.14 -3.64 5.42
N GLY A 161 -3.11 -3.40 6.18
CA GLY A 161 -1.94 -4.26 6.32
C GLY A 161 -1.07 -3.79 7.46
N MET A 162 -0.15 -4.62 7.86
CA MET A 162 0.76 -4.32 8.97
C MET A 162 2.17 -4.83 8.68
N THR A 163 3.14 -4.35 9.44
CA THR A 163 4.53 -4.80 9.32
C THR A 163 4.67 -6.29 9.64
N GLU A 164 3.86 -6.76 10.57
CA GLU A 164 3.79 -8.14 11.05
C GLU A 164 3.33 -9.15 10.00
N THR A 165 2.71 -8.67 8.91
CA THR A 165 2.35 -9.48 7.73
C THR A 165 3.15 -9.12 6.49
N PHE A 166 4.33 -8.53 6.64
CA PHE A 166 5.15 -8.02 5.53
C PHE A 166 4.42 -7.01 4.63
N GLY A 167 3.46 -6.27 5.17
CA GLY A 167 2.62 -5.35 4.39
C GLY A 167 1.52 -6.04 3.57
N ASP A 168 1.43 -7.36 3.64
CA ASP A 168 0.30 -8.12 3.10
C ASP A 168 -0.96 -7.87 3.92
N GLY A 169 -2.12 -7.93 3.28
CA GLY A 169 -3.35 -7.63 3.96
C GLY A 169 -4.56 -7.57 3.04
N ILE A 170 -5.48 -6.69 3.38
CA ILE A 170 -6.76 -6.54 2.71
C ILE A 170 -6.69 -5.34 1.77
N LEU A 171 -7.00 -5.55 0.50
CA LEU A 171 -6.93 -4.54 -0.54
C LEU A 171 -8.31 -4.30 -1.15
N ASN A 172 -8.70 -3.04 -1.25
CA ASN A 172 -9.97 -2.67 -1.87
C ASN A 172 -9.80 -2.38 -3.36
N PHE A 173 -10.21 -3.35 -4.17
CA PHE A 173 -10.25 -3.18 -5.62
C PHE A 173 -11.63 -2.77 -6.14
N THR A 174 -12.62 -2.63 -5.27
CA THR A 174 -13.99 -2.31 -5.63
C THR A 174 -14.23 -0.81 -5.55
N GLN A 175 -14.57 -0.18 -6.67
CA GLN A 175 -14.87 1.26 -6.74
C GLN A 175 -16.38 1.55 -6.77
N THR A 176 -17.20 0.68 -6.16
CA THR A 176 -18.63 0.96 -5.99
C THR A 176 -18.85 1.87 -4.78
N ALA A 177 -19.81 2.78 -4.86
CA ALA A 177 -20.14 3.70 -3.76
C ALA A 177 -20.40 2.95 -2.43
N GLU A 178 -21.00 1.77 -2.50
CA GLU A 178 -21.29 0.92 -1.34
C GLU A 178 -20.03 0.42 -0.62
N HIS A 179 -18.96 0.15 -1.35
CA HIS A 179 -17.73 -0.46 -0.81
C HIS A 179 -16.52 0.48 -0.78
N MET A 180 -16.68 1.73 -1.22
CA MET A 180 -15.58 2.67 -1.37
C MET A 180 -14.89 3.01 -0.04
N SER A 181 -15.64 2.98 1.05
CA SER A 181 -15.10 3.22 2.40
C SER A 181 -14.52 1.97 3.07
N ALA A 182 -14.73 0.78 2.51
CA ALA A 182 -14.14 -0.45 3.02
C ALA A 182 -12.67 -0.57 2.61
N VAL A 183 -11.90 -1.34 3.38
CA VAL A 183 -10.51 -1.67 3.03
C VAL A 183 -10.41 -2.82 2.02
N GLY A 184 -11.51 -3.47 1.67
CA GLY A 184 -11.58 -4.50 0.64
C GLY A 184 -11.90 -5.89 1.17
N LYS A 185 -11.50 -6.89 0.40
CA LYS A 185 -11.63 -8.30 0.76
C LYS A 185 -10.27 -8.88 1.09
N PRO A 186 -10.21 -9.88 1.99
CA PRO A 186 -9.02 -10.69 2.18
C PRO A 186 -8.53 -11.26 0.85
N ASP A 187 -7.21 -11.37 0.69
CA ASP A 187 -6.62 -12.13 -0.40
C ASP A 187 -6.74 -13.65 -0.15
N ASP A 188 -6.49 -14.44 -1.18
CA ASP A 188 -6.61 -15.91 -1.10
C ASP A 188 -5.31 -16.58 -0.55
N HIS A 189 -4.26 -15.80 -0.22
CA HIS A 189 -2.97 -16.29 0.25
C HIS A 189 -2.88 -16.38 1.76
N CYS A 190 -3.79 -15.69 2.48
CA CYS A 190 -3.91 -15.70 3.93
C CYS A 190 -5.30 -16.12 4.39
N GLU A 191 -5.37 -16.74 5.55
CA GLU A 191 -6.62 -17.03 6.23
C GLU A 191 -6.92 -15.90 7.21
N TYR A 192 -8.15 -15.39 7.18
CA TYR A 192 -8.63 -14.32 8.04
C TYR A 192 -9.83 -14.78 8.86
N GLN A 193 -9.79 -14.47 10.14
CA GLN A 193 -10.89 -14.78 11.05
C GLN A 193 -11.07 -13.64 12.04
N LEU A 194 -12.30 -13.33 12.40
CA LEU A 194 -12.58 -12.52 13.57
C LEU A 194 -12.72 -13.44 14.80
N ASP A 195 -12.03 -13.09 15.87
CA ASP A 195 -12.22 -13.76 17.14
C ASP A 195 -13.53 -13.32 17.85
N GLU A 196 -13.77 -13.83 19.04
CA GLU A 196 -14.98 -13.52 19.84
C GLU A 196 -15.02 -12.04 20.28
N THR A 197 -13.89 -11.33 20.27
CA THR A 197 -13.78 -9.90 20.62
C THR A 197 -13.88 -8.99 19.41
N GLY A 198 -13.88 -9.56 18.18
CA GLY A 198 -13.85 -8.82 16.92
C GLY A 198 -12.45 -8.48 16.45
N GLU A 199 -11.41 -9.06 17.04
CA GLU A 199 -10.03 -8.89 16.60
C GLU A 199 -9.77 -9.68 15.31
N ILE A 200 -9.03 -9.10 14.37
CA ILE A 200 -8.67 -9.74 13.11
C ILE A 200 -7.47 -10.67 13.35
N CYS A 201 -7.72 -11.97 13.23
CA CYS A 201 -6.68 -12.99 13.27
C CYS A 201 -6.24 -13.34 11.85
N ILE A 202 -4.94 -13.35 11.61
CA ILE A 202 -4.35 -13.64 10.29
C ILE A 202 -3.41 -14.84 10.40
N ARG A 203 -3.55 -15.79 9.48
CA ARG A 203 -2.67 -16.95 9.36
C ARG A 203 -2.23 -17.12 7.90
N GLY A 204 -0.93 -17.21 7.66
CA GLY A 204 -0.37 -17.42 6.32
C GLY A 204 1.14 -17.27 6.28
N ASN A 205 1.68 -17.43 5.09
CA ASN A 205 3.12 -17.35 4.86
C ASN A 205 3.68 -15.92 4.99
N SER A 206 2.85 -14.89 4.93
CA SER A 206 3.23 -13.49 5.12
C SER A 206 3.43 -13.13 6.60
N VAL A 207 2.89 -13.93 7.53
CA VAL A 207 2.94 -13.65 8.97
C VAL A 207 4.37 -13.79 9.50
N MET A 208 4.82 -12.81 10.27
CA MET A 208 6.16 -12.69 10.85
C MET A 208 6.59 -13.92 11.67
N LEU A 209 7.89 -14.02 11.93
CA LEU A 209 8.46 -15.03 12.84
C LEU A 209 8.20 -14.73 14.33
N GLY A 210 7.86 -13.49 14.65
CA GLY A 210 7.65 -12.98 16.01
C GLY A 210 8.37 -11.66 16.24
N TYR A 211 8.34 -11.17 17.49
CA TYR A 211 9.06 -9.95 17.85
C TYR A 211 10.46 -10.26 18.41
N TYR A 212 11.42 -9.47 17.97
CA TYR A 212 12.82 -9.63 18.38
C TYR A 212 13.00 -9.37 19.88
N LYS A 213 13.50 -10.36 20.60
CA LYS A 213 13.68 -10.36 22.07
C LYS A 213 12.41 -10.09 22.87
N ASP A 214 11.24 -10.42 22.31
CA ASP A 214 9.95 -10.28 22.99
C ASP A 214 9.03 -11.46 22.63
N PRO A 215 9.33 -12.67 23.12
CA PRO A 215 8.61 -13.90 22.76
C PRO A 215 7.20 -13.98 23.36
N GLU A 216 6.88 -13.13 24.31
CA GLU A 216 5.58 -13.09 25.00
C GLU A 216 4.59 -12.09 24.36
N ALA A 217 5.03 -11.32 23.35
CA ALA A 217 4.22 -10.28 22.69
C ALA A 217 3.41 -10.79 21.52
#